data_bd2ba37cf86402ecc489597fe14d18ed
#
_entry.id   bd2ba37cf86402ecc489597fe14d18ed
#
_cell.length_a   1.000
_cell.length_b   1.000
_cell.length_c   1.000
_cell.angle_alpha   90.00
_cell.angle_beta   90.00
_cell.angle_gamma   90.00
#
_symmetry.space_group_name_H-M   'P 1'
#
loop_
_entity.id
_entity.type
_entity.pdbx_description
1 polymer ?
#
loop_
_entity_poly.entity_id
_entity_poly.type
_entity_poly.pdbx_seq_one_letter_code
_entity_poly.pdbx_strand_id
1 'polypeptide(L)'
;MALIAPGGQQTLVDARGVVRVLAGDERLNFRPSVDVTFGSAARAYSGRVLGIVLTGMGTDGREGARLLKQGGSQVWTQDEASCVIYGMPMAV
;
A
#
# COMPACT_ATOMS: atom_id res chain seq x y z
N MET A 1 0.24 -10.42 14.57
CA MET A 1 1.58 -10.50 13.94
C MET A 1 1.79 -9.27 13.06
N ALA A 2 2.96 -8.68 13.10
CA ALA A 2 3.31 -7.58 12.23
C ALA A 2 4.46 -8.01 11.31
N LEU A 3 4.36 -7.63 10.03
CA LEU A 3 5.36 -7.94 9.01
C LEU A 3 5.88 -6.63 8.41
N ILE A 4 7.18 -6.57 8.20
CA ILE A 4 7.83 -5.40 7.59
C ILE A 4 8.30 -5.80 6.20
N ALA A 5 7.88 -5.04 5.18
CA ALA A 5 8.29 -5.29 3.80
C ALA A 5 9.79 -5.01 3.64
N PRO A 6 10.58 -5.97 3.12
CA PRO A 6 12.00 -5.75 2.91
C PRO A 6 12.26 -4.80 1.74
N GLY A 7 13.30 -3.99 1.85
CA GLY A 7 13.72 -3.09 0.79
C GLY A 7 14.22 -3.86 -0.44
N GLY A 8 14.01 -3.28 -1.62
CA GLY A 8 14.47 -3.84 -2.87
C GLY A 8 13.59 -4.93 -3.48
N GLN A 9 12.50 -5.30 -2.82
CA GLN A 9 11.59 -6.34 -3.28
C GLN A 9 10.15 -5.89 -3.12
N GLN A 10 9.22 -6.59 -3.77
CA GLN A 10 7.79 -6.32 -3.62
C GLN A 10 7.17 -7.28 -2.62
N THR A 11 6.27 -6.77 -1.80
CA THR A 11 5.51 -7.56 -0.83
C THR A 11 4.04 -7.54 -1.25
N LEU A 12 3.44 -8.70 -1.37
CA LEU A 12 2.04 -8.82 -1.79
C LEU A 12 1.34 -9.93 -1.00
N VAL A 13 0.01 -9.90 -1.05
CA VAL A 13 -0.84 -10.93 -0.47
C VAL A 13 -1.44 -11.73 -1.61
N ASP A 14 -1.26 -13.05 -1.62
CA ASP A 14 -1.82 -13.89 -2.67
C ASP A 14 -3.30 -14.20 -2.40
N ALA A 15 -3.94 -14.89 -3.36
CA ALA A 15 -5.37 -15.21 -3.27
C ALA A 15 -5.73 -16.07 -2.06
N ARG A 16 -4.75 -16.75 -1.47
CA ARG A 16 -4.95 -17.57 -0.27
C ARG A 16 -4.76 -16.79 1.03
N GLY A 17 -4.42 -15.51 0.93
CA GLY A 17 -4.12 -14.67 2.09
C GLY A 17 -2.69 -14.85 2.61
N VAL A 18 -1.81 -15.46 1.85
CA VAL A 18 -0.41 -15.65 2.24
C VAL A 18 0.43 -14.47 1.75
N VAL A 19 1.24 -13.91 2.64
CA VAL A 19 2.16 -12.83 2.28
C VAL A 19 3.34 -13.42 1.52
N ARG A 20 3.64 -12.83 0.36
CA ARG A 20 4.76 -13.23 -0.48
C ARG A 20 5.68 -12.05 -0.74
N VAL A 21 6.97 -12.33 -0.78
CA VAL A 21 8.00 -11.34 -1.11
C VAL A 21 8.66 -11.79 -2.40
N LEU A 22 8.58 -10.93 -3.42
CA LEU A 22 9.06 -11.24 -4.77
C LEU A 22 10.02 -10.16 -5.26
N ALA A 23 10.89 -10.53 -6.21
CA ALA A 23 11.84 -9.63 -6.87
C ALA A 23 11.08 -8.68 -7.75
N GLY A 24 10.37 -7.86 -7.69
CA GLY A 24 9.53 -7.01 -8.51
C GLY A 24 10.12 -6.62 -9.87
N ASP A 25 9.34 -5.97 -10.67
CA ASP A 25 9.75 -5.43 -11.96
C ASP A 25 10.67 -4.23 -11.75
N GLU A 26 11.86 -4.26 -12.32
CA GLU A 26 12.83 -3.17 -12.22
C GLU A 26 12.34 -1.85 -12.82
N ARG A 27 11.34 -1.90 -13.69
CA ARG A 27 10.72 -0.70 -14.26
C ARG A 27 9.87 0.06 -13.26
N LEU A 28 9.49 -0.56 -12.14
CA LEU A 28 8.77 0.11 -11.08
C LEU A 28 9.74 0.93 -10.23
N ASN A 29 9.36 2.19 -9.95
CA ASN A 29 10.23 3.12 -9.23
C ASN A 29 10.41 2.78 -7.76
N PHE A 30 9.47 2.05 -7.17
CA PHE A 30 9.46 1.78 -5.72
C PHE A 30 9.49 0.29 -5.46
N ARG A 31 10.42 -0.15 -4.62
CA ARG A 31 10.52 -1.52 -4.12
C ARG A 31 10.83 -1.49 -2.63
N PRO A 32 9.89 -1.74 -1.74
CA PRO A 32 8.49 -2.11 -2.00
C PRO A 32 7.63 -0.95 -2.49
N SER A 33 6.58 -1.27 -3.25
CA SER A 33 5.57 -0.30 -3.67
C SER A 33 4.29 -0.51 -2.87
N VAL A 34 3.76 0.56 -2.32
CA VAL A 34 2.48 0.54 -1.58
C VAL A 34 1.35 0.15 -2.53
N ASP A 35 1.37 0.62 -3.79
CA ASP A 35 0.36 0.25 -4.78
C ASP A 35 0.30 -1.26 -5.02
N VAL A 36 1.44 -1.93 -5.10
CA VAL A 36 1.51 -3.38 -5.28
C VAL A 36 0.90 -4.10 -4.07
N THR A 37 1.29 -3.70 -2.86
CA THR A 37 0.81 -4.32 -1.63
C THR A 37 -0.69 -4.08 -1.44
N PHE A 38 -1.14 -2.84 -1.55
CA PHE A 38 -2.55 -2.48 -1.37
C PHE A 38 -3.43 -3.13 -2.43
N GLY A 39 -2.99 -3.11 -3.69
CA GLY A 39 -3.74 -3.74 -4.78
C GLY A 39 -3.91 -5.24 -4.58
N SER A 40 -2.87 -5.92 -4.13
CA SER A 40 -2.95 -7.35 -3.83
C SER A 40 -3.88 -7.63 -2.64
N ALA A 41 -3.81 -6.81 -1.59
CA ALA A 41 -4.69 -6.95 -0.43
C ALA A 41 -6.16 -6.71 -0.79
N ALA A 42 -6.42 -5.76 -1.68
CA ALA A 42 -7.77 -5.48 -2.16
C ALA A 42 -8.40 -6.68 -2.85
N ARG A 43 -7.59 -7.43 -3.61
CA ARG A 43 -8.06 -8.65 -4.28
C ARG A 43 -8.22 -9.82 -3.31
N ALA A 44 -7.29 -9.99 -2.37
CA ALA A 44 -7.32 -11.12 -1.44
C ALA A 44 -8.40 -10.98 -0.37
N TYR A 45 -8.64 -9.76 0.10
CA TYR A 45 -9.54 -9.48 1.22
C TYR A 45 -10.51 -8.35 0.88
N SER A 46 -11.31 -8.53 -0.16
CA SER A 46 -12.25 -7.50 -0.61
C SER A 46 -13.14 -7.01 0.54
N GLY A 47 -13.12 -5.70 0.79
CA GLY A 47 -13.94 -5.06 1.83
C GLY A 47 -13.46 -5.28 3.27
N ARG A 48 -12.32 -5.96 3.48
CA ARG A 48 -11.85 -6.34 4.82
C ARG A 48 -10.44 -5.86 5.14
N VAL A 49 -10.02 -4.78 4.50
CA VAL A 49 -8.69 -4.20 4.71
C VAL A 49 -8.82 -2.80 5.30
N LEU A 50 -7.92 -2.45 6.19
CA LEU A 50 -7.69 -1.07 6.59
C LEU A 50 -6.31 -0.66 6.10
N GLY A 51 -6.28 0.25 5.14
CA GLY A 51 -5.03 0.85 4.67
C GLY A 51 -4.73 2.13 5.45
N ILE A 52 -3.50 2.27 5.92
CA ILE A 52 -3.08 3.47 6.65
C ILE A 52 -1.86 4.05 5.94
N VAL A 53 -1.95 5.31 5.53
CA VAL A 53 -0.86 6.01 4.85
C VAL A 53 -0.35 7.14 5.74
N LEU A 54 0.90 7.04 6.13
CA LEU A 54 1.54 8.00 7.02
C LEU A 54 2.40 8.97 6.21
N THR A 55 3.10 9.87 6.91
CA THR A 55 4.00 10.84 6.28
C THR A 55 4.90 10.19 5.24
N GLY A 56 5.13 10.89 4.13
CA GLY A 56 5.99 10.40 3.05
C GLY A 56 5.91 11.27 1.81
N MET A 57 6.93 11.16 0.96
CA MET A 57 7.04 11.90 -0.28
C MET A 57 6.58 11.05 -1.46
N GLY A 58 5.98 11.70 -2.46
CA GLY A 58 5.54 11.01 -3.68
C GLY A 58 4.06 10.66 -3.66
N THR A 59 3.66 9.81 -4.60
CA THR A 59 2.26 9.45 -4.82
C THR A 59 2.01 7.93 -4.74
N ASP A 60 3.01 7.15 -4.35
CA ASP A 60 2.84 5.71 -4.17
C ASP A 60 1.75 5.45 -3.13
N GLY A 61 0.88 4.51 -3.40
CA GLY A 61 -0.28 4.20 -2.56
C GLY A 61 -1.59 4.77 -3.10
N ARG A 62 -1.56 5.75 -4.01
CA ARG A 62 -2.77 6.38 -4.55
C ARG A 62 -3.66 5.37 -5.28
N GLU A 63 -3.11 4.62 -6.23
CA GLU A 63 -3.86 3.61 -6.98
C GLU A 63 -4.27 2.43 -6.09
N GLY A 64 -3.37 1.96 -5.23
CA GLY A 64 -3.68 0.89 -4.30
C GLY A 64 -4.80 1.27 -3.34
N ALA A 65 -4.79 2.49 -2.82
CA ALA A 65 -5.85 3.01 -1.96
C ALA A 65 -7.18 3.08 -2.71
N ARG A 66 -7.15 3.51 -3.99
CA ARG A 66 -8.36 3.53 -4.83
C ARG A 66 -8.96 2.13 -4.96
N LEU A 67 -8.12 1.12 -5.20
CA LEU A 67 -8.58 -0.26 -5.30
C LEU A 67 -9.16 -0.78 -3.99
N LEU A 68 -8.56 -0.44 -2.85
CA LEU A 68 -9.10 -0.79 -1.54
C LEU A 68 -10.49 -0.17 -1.34
N LYS A 69 -10.65 1.11 -1.64
CA LYS A 69 -11.94 1.80 -1.49
C LYS A 69 -13.00 1.24 -2.41
N GLN A 70 -12.65 0.92 -3.66
CA GLN A 70 -13.59 0.31 -4.61
C GLN A 70 -14.12 -1.03 -4.12
N GLY A 71 -13.31 -1.81 -3.41
CA GLY A 71 -13.73 -3.08 -2.82
C GLY A 71 -14.49 -2.94 -1.50
N GLY A 72 -14.70 -1.71 -1.00
CA GLY A 72 -15.39 -1.47 0.26
C GLY A 72 -14.50 -1.42 1.50
N SER A 73 -13.19 -1.46 1.34
CA SER A 73 -12.23 -1.32 2.43
C SER A 73 -12.06 0.15 2.81
N GLN A 74 -11.50 0.38 4.00
CA GLN A 74 -11.24 1.73 4.50
C GLN A 74 -9.78 2.12 4.30
N VAL A 75 -9.54 3.41 4.06
CA VAL A 75 -8.19 3.96 3.98
C VAL A 75 -8.14 5.20 4.86
N TRP A 76 -7.15 5.22 5.76
CA TRP A 76 -6.87 6.37 6.63
C TRP A 76 -5.56 7.00 6.21
N THR A 77 -5.50 8.32 6.25
CA THR A 77 -4.28 9.06 5.96
C THR A 77 -3.92 9.94 7.14
N GLN A 78 -2.62 10.11 7.35
CA GLN A 78 -2.13 11.05 8.34
C GLN A 78 -2.48 12.47 7.92
N ASP A 79 -2.92 13.31 8.85
CA ASP A 79 -3.28 14.69 8.54
C ASP A 79 -2.03 15.54 8.22
N GLU A 80 -2.23 16.65 7.53
CA GLU A 80 -1.13 17.52 7.11
C GLU A 80 -0.35 18.08 8.29
N ALA A 81 -1.04 18.46 9.37
CA ALA A 81 -0.43 19.11 10.53
C ALA A 81 0.60 18.21 11.23
N SER A 82 0.38 16.89 11.26
CA SER A 82 1.28 15.94 11.90
C SER A 82 2.32 15.34 10.95
N CYS A 83 2.23 15.59 9.63
CA CYS A 83 3.19 15.07 8.67
C CYS A 83 4.47 15.91 8.64
N VAL A 84 5.60 15.23 8.50
CA VAL A 84 6.86 15.88 8.11
C VAL A 84 6.79 16.20 6.62
N ILE A 85 6.33 15.25 5.81
CA ILE A 85 6.10 15.41 4.38
C ILE A 85 4.70 14.90 4.08
N TYR A 86 3.86 15.72 3.43
CA TYR A 86 2.46 15.41 3.16
C TYR A 86 2.23 14.90 1.73
N GLY A 87 3.26 14.39 1.03
CA GLY A 87 3.14 13.93 -0.35
C GLY A 87 2.22 12.72 -0.51
N MET A 88 2.54 11.60 0.13
CA MET A 88 1.75 10.37 0.04
C MET A 88 0.35 10.49 0.66
N PRO A 89 0.19 11.02 1.88
CA PRO A 89 -1.15 11.18 2.45
C PRO A 89 -2.05 12.09 1.60
N MET A 90 -1.51 13.15 1.01
CA MET A 90 -2.27 14.05 0.17
C MET A 90 -2.73 13.36 -1.12
N ALA A 91 -1.87 12.54 -1.74
CA ALA A 91 -2.18 11.82 -2.98
C ALA A 91 -3.26 10.76 -2.79
N VAL A 92 -3.32 10.17 -1.62
CA VAL A 92 -4.32 9.17 -1.26
C VAL A 92 -5.62 9.84 -0.86
#